data_b68a0abc4f97e17ac714577406dbaf3b
#
_entry.id   b68a0abc4f97e17ac714577406dbaf3b
#
_cell.length_a   1.000
_cell.length_b   1.000
_cell.length_c   1.000
_cell.angle_alpha   90.00
_cell.angle_beta   90.00
_cell.angle_gamma   90.00
#
_symmetry.space_group_name_H-M   'P 1'
#
loop_
_entity.id
_entity.type
_entity.pdbx_description
1 polymer ?
#
loop_
_entity_poly.entity_id
_entity_poly.type
_entity_poly.pdbx_seq_one_letter_code
_entity_poly.pdbx_strand_id
1 'polypeptide(L)'
;MATDLKTSFAGIELKNPIIASASPMTMSVEQCVQLEKAGVAAIVVKSIFEESVHYNANRLSDMQAHGEENYYLDGYIGEHMLTEWREQLRAIKSNCTIPVIASIAGVNLKTWERYAKAAVEEGADGLELNFMNVGIADRNTLFGTIERQFVE
;
A
#
# COMPACT_ATOMS: atom_id res chain seq x y z
N MET A 1 16.30 -6.57 35.48
CA MET A 1 15.03 -5.91 35.15
C MET A 1 14.88 -5.97 33.64
N ALA A 2 13.74 -6.45 33.12
CA ALA A 2 13.49 -6.40 31.69
C ALA A 2 13.21 -4.94 31.30
N THR A 3 13.84 -4.46 30.24
CA THR A 3 13.60 -3.11 29.70
C THR A 3 12.21 -3.07 29.10
N ASP A 4 11.38 -2.09 29.46
CA ASP A 4 10.11 -1.86 28.81
C ASP A 4 10.37 -1.17 27.46
N LEU A 5 9.94 -1.84 26.37
CA LEU A 5 10.14 -1.37 25.00
C LEU A 5 8.86 -0.77 24.39
N LYS A 6 7.81 -0.60 25.20
CA LYS A 6 6.56 0.02 24.74
C LYS A 6 6.80 1.41 24.20
N THR A 7 6.13 1.73 23.10
CA THR A 7 6.22 3.04 22.45
C THR A 7 4.91 3.33 21.72
N SER A 8 4.77 4.53 21.19
CA SER A 8 3.67 4.87 20.27
C SER A 8 4.22 5.40 18.95
N PHE A 9 3.51 5.13 17.87
CA PHE A 9 3.83 5.62 16.54
C PHE A 9 2.53 6.05 15.83
N ALA A 10 2.45 7.29 15.37
CA ALA A 10 1.27 7.86 14.72
C ALA A 10 -0.04 7.65 15.51
N GLY A 11 0.01 7.70 16.85
CA GLY A 11 -1.14 7.47 17.71
C GLY A 11 -1.49 5.99 17.95
N ILE A 12 -0.71 5.06 17.42
CA ILE A 12 -0.88 3.61 17.61
C ILE A 12 0.08 3.15 18.70
N GLU A 13 -0.45 2.51 19.75
CA GLU A 13 0.34 1.91 20.83
C GLU A 13 1.03 0.63 20.35
N LEU A 14 2.34 0.55 20.58
CA LEU A 14 3.17 -0.55 20.15
C LEU A 14 3.87 -1.24 21.34
N LYS A 15 3.89 -2.57 21.35
CA LYS A 15 4.60 -3.37 22.37
C LYS A 15 6.12 -3.21 22.34
N ASN A 16 6.67 -2.77 21.20
CA ASN A 16 8.09 -2.45 20.98
C ASN A 16 8.22 -1.62 19.68
N PRO A 17 9.37 -1.01 19.36
CA PRO A 17 9.52 -0.14 18.19
C PRO A 17 9.72 -0.86 16.85
N ILE A 18 9.56 -2.18 16.77
CA ILE A 18 9.82 -2.95 15.56
C ILE A 18 8.55 -3.09 14.74
N ILE A 19 8.55 -2.50 13.55
CA ILE A 19 7.45 -2.56 12.57
C ILE A 19 7.96 -3.30 11.33
N ALA A 20 7.23 -4.30 10.86
CA ALA A 20 7.50 -4.94 9.57
C ALA A 20 7.02 -4.02 8.45
N SER A 21 7.96 -3.48 7.66
CA SER A 21 7.64 -2.53 6.58
C SER A 21 6.98 -3.20 5.36
N ALA A 22 6.32 -2.39 4.53
CA ALA A 22 5.70 -2.81 3.28
C ALA A 22 6.73 -3.53 2.36
N SER A 23 6.49 -4.80 2.10
CA SER A 23 7.42 -5.66 1.34
C SER A 23 6.72 -6.93 0.85
N PRO A 24 7.36 -7.75 0.00
CA PRO A 24 6.81 -9.05 -0.34
C PRO A 24 6.54 -9.96 0.88
N MET A 25 7.21 -9.74 2.00
CA MET A 25 7.00 -10.50 3.24
C MET A 25 5.71 -10.13 3.98
N THR A 26 5.04 -9.05 3.59
CA THR A 26 3.78 -8.60 4.19
C THR A 26 2.60 -8.71 3.21
N MET A 27 2.71 -9.64 2.24
CA MET A 27 1.69 -9.89 1.22
C MET A 27 0.70 -11.00 1.58
N SER A 28 1.07 -11.95 2.44
CA SER A 28 0.18 -13.06 2.75
C SER A 28 -0.12 -13.15 4.24
N VAL A 29 -1.27 -13.73 4.57
CA VAL A 29 -1.69 -13.96 5.96
C VAL A 29 -0.67 -14.79 6.71
N GLU A 30 -0.17 -15.87 6.08
CA GLU A 30 0.78 -16.78 6.70
C GLU A 30 2.08 -16.08 7.09
N GLN A 31 2.60 -15.24 6.19
CA GLN A 31 3.82 -14.46 6.46
C GLN A 31 3.59 -13.44 7.56
N CYS A 32 2.47 -12.73 7.54
CA CYS A 32 2.11 -11.75 8.56
C CYS A 32 1.98 -12.39 9.95
N VAL A 33 1.33 -13.55 10.05
CA VAL A 33 1.24 -14.32 11.30
C VAL A 33 2.62 -14.79 11.78
N GLN A 34 3.52 -15.16 10.88
CA GLN A 34 4.90 -15.52 11.27
C GLN A 34 5.69 -14.31 11.78
N LEU A 35 5.55 -13.16 11.15
CA LEU A 35 6.14 -11.90 11.62
C LEU A 35 5.63 -11.52 13.02
N GLU A 36 4.32 -11.62 13.25
CA GLU A 36 3.74 -11.39 14.58
C GLU A 36 4.31 -12.36 15.64
N LYS A 37 4.43 -13.66 15.31
CA LYS A 37 5.06 -14.66 16.18
C LYS A 37 6.53 -14.37 16.43
N ALA A 38 7.24 -13.80 15.46
CA ALA A 38 8.62 -13.36 15.60
C ALA A 38 8.78 -12.13 16.50
N GLY A 39 7.66 -11.48 16.86
CA GLY A 39 7.65 -10.42 17.88
C GLY A 39 7.55 -9.00 17.35
N VAL A 40 7.30 -8.77 16.06
CA VAL A 40 7.05 -7.40 15.54
C VAL A 40 5.82 -6.79 16.23
N ALA A 41 5.81 -5.48 16.35
CA ALA A 41 4.75 -4.76 17.05
C ALA A 41 3.64 -4.25 16.12
N ALA A 42 3.93 -4.11 14.84
CA ALA A 42 2.96 -3.77 13.80
C ALA A 42 3.42 -4.29 12.44
N ILE A 43 2.49 -4.38 11.51
CA ILE A 43 2.75 -4.78 10.11
C ILE A 43 2.25 -3.68 9.19
N VAL A 44 3.08 -3.28 8.22
CA VAL A 44 2.66 -2.47 7.09
C VAL A 44 2.44 -3.41 5.91
N VAL A 45 1.18 -3.56 5.48
CA VAL A 45 0.81 -4.41 4.33
C VAL A 45 1.39 -3.84 3.06
N LYS A 46 1.87 -4.71 2.17
CA LYS A 46 2.46 -4.28 0.89
C LYS A 46 1.57 -3.29 0.15
N SER A 47 2.19 -2.23 -0.34
CA SER A 47 1.50 -1.12 -1.01
C SER A 47 0.71 -1.60 -2.23
N ILE A 48 -0.49 -1.06 -2.39
CA ILE A 48 -1.15 -1.00 -3.70
C ILE A 48 -0.60 0.21 -4.46
N PHE A 49 -0.18 0.00 -5.70
CA PHE A 49 0.38 1.03 -6.59
C PHE A 49 -0.51 1.23 -7.80
N GLU A 50 -0.96 2.46 -8.04
CA GLU A 50 -1.73 2.82 -9.24
C GLU A 50 -0.95 2.57 -10.53
N GLU A 51 0.36 2.83 -10.54
CA GLU A 51 1.23 2.58 -11.70
C GLU A 51 1.34 1.10 -12.06
N SER A 52 1.28 0.21 -11.07
CA SER A 52 1.26 -1.24 -11.32
C SER A 52 -0.03 -1.68 -12.01
N VAL A 53 -1.14 -1.00 -11.75
CA VAL A 53 -2.42 -1.21 -12.42
C VAL A 53 -2.29 -0.88 -13.91
N HIS A 54 -1.78 0.31 -14.23
CA HIS A 54 -1.57 0.75 -15.61
C HIS A 54 -0.55 -0.12 -16.36
N TYR A 55 0.54 -0.52 -15.70
CA TYR A 55 1.54 -1.40 -16.30
C TYR A 55 0.99 -2.77 -16.67
N ASN A 56 0.20 -3.37 -15.79
CA ASN A 56 -0.41 -4.68 -16.05
C ASN A 56 -1.48 -4.60 -17.14
N ALA A 57 -2.25 -3.53 -17.18
CA ALA A 57 -3.22 -3.26 -18.23
C ALA A 57 -2.55 -3.11 -19.60
N ASN A 58 -1.48 -2.30 -19.70
CA ASN A 58 -0.72 -2.12 -20.93
C ASN A 58 -0.10 -3.44 -21.43
N ARG A 59 0.44 -4.27 -20.53
CA ARG A 59 0.97 -5.59 -20.93
C ARG A 59 -0.09 -6.51 -21.51
N LEU A 60 -1.31 -6.49 -20.99
CA LEU A 60 -2.41 -7.32 -21.52
C LEU A 60 -2.92 -6.76 -22.85
N SER A 61 -2.93 -5.44 -23.04
CA SER A 61 -3.34 -4.81 -24.30
C SER A 61 -2.33 -5.05 -25.42
N ASP A 62 -1.02 -5.04 -25.13
CA ASP A 62 0.04 -5.35 -26.10
C ASP A 62 -0.06 -6.80 -26.61
N MET A 63 -0.63 -7.72 -25.82
CA MET A 63 -0.88 -9.10 -26.21
C MET A 63 -2.16 -9.27 -27.07
N GLN A 64 -3.05 -8.27 -27.07
CA GLN A 64 -4.33 -8.29 -27.79
C GLN A 64 -4.43 -7.08 -28.74
N ALA A 65 -3.54 -6.97 -29.69
CA ALA A 65 -3.42 -5.85 -30.63
C ALA A 65 -4.78 -5.35 -31.19
N HIS A 66 -5.45 -4.35 -30.55
CA HIS A 66 -6.39 -3.42 -31.19
C HIS A 66 -6.85 -2.31 -30.22
N GLY A 67 -6.80 -1.09 -30.66
CA GLY A 67 -6.61 0.20 -29.96
C GLY A 67 -7.77 0.89 -29.25
N GLU A 68 -8.99 0.41 -29.13
CA GLU A 68 -10.08 1.10 -28.39
C GLU A 68 -10.55 0.34 -27.12
N GLU A 69 -10.17 -0.91 -26.96
CA GLU A 69 -10.54 -1.74 -25.80
C GLU A 69 -9.68 -1.45 -24.56
N ASN A 70 -8.58 -0.72 -24.69
CA ASN A 70 -7.59 -0.50 -23.62
C ASN A 70 -8.14 0.29 -22.43
N TYR A 71 -9.01 1.27 -22.65
CA TYR A 71 -9.56 2.09 -21.55
C TYR A 71 -10.47 1.28 -20.61
N TYR A 72 -11.24 0.34 -21.16
CA TYR A 72 -12.08 -0.56 -20.36
C TYR A 72 -11.27 -1.59 -19.60
N LEU A 73 -10.16 -2.08 -20.18
CA LEU A 73 -9.24 -3.01 -19.56
C LEU A 73 -8.51 -2.39 -18.35
N ASP A 74 -8.05 -1.14 -18.46
CA ASP A 74 -7.40 -0.41 -17.37
C ASP A 74 -8.33 -0.29 -16.16
N GLY A 75 -9.59 0.11 -16.40
CA GLY A 75 -10.60 0.18 -15.35
C GLY A 75 -10.87 -1.17 -14.68
N TYR A 76 -11.03 -2.22 -15.47
CA TYR A 76 -11.31 -3.57 -14.98
C TYR A 76 -10.16 -4.14 -14.16
N ILE A 77 -8.92 -3.99 -14.63
CA ILE A 77 -7.73 -4.46 -13.93
C ILE A 77 -7.53 -3.69 -12.62
N GLY A 78 -7.75 -2.36 -12.65
CA GLY A 78 -7.69 -1.54 -11.46
C GLY A 78 -8.69 -1.94 -10.39
N GLU A 79 -9.93 -2.23 -10.77
CA GLU A 79 -10.95 -2.72 -9.85
C GLU A 79 -10.60 -4.11 -9.30
N HIS A 80 -10.09 -4.99 -10.15
CA HIS A 80 -9.69 -6.33 -9.74
C HIS A 80 -8.54 -6.30 -8.73
N MET A 81 -7.47 -5.55 -9.03
CA MET A 81 -6.33 -5.39 -8.12
C MET A 81 -6.71 -4.74 -6.79
N LEU A 82 -7.60 -3.75 -6.81
CA LEU A 82 -8.10 -3.16 -5.56
C LEU A 82 -8.92 -4.17 -4.76
N THR A 83 -9.74 -4.97 -5.42
CA THR A 83 -10.55 -6.02 -4.77
C THR A 83 -9.65 -7.06 -4.11
N GLU A 84 -8.64 -7.58 -4.83
CA GLU A 84 -7.67 -8.53 -4.28
C GLU A 84 -6.91 -7.95 -3.09
N TRP A 85 -6.46 -6.69 -3.19
CA TRP A 85 -5.76 -6.01 -2.10
C TRP A 85 -6.65 -5.81 -0.87
N ARG A 86 -7.94 -5.45 -1.05
CA ARG A 86 -8.93 -5.34 0.03
C ARG A 86 -9.14 -6.67 0.74
N GLU A 87 -9.35 -7.74 -0.02
CA GLU A 87 -9.52 -9.09 0.53
C GLU A 87 -8.30 -9.52 1.34
N GLN A 88 -7.11 -9.25 0.83
CA GLN A 88 -5.85 -9.52 1.50
C GLN A 88 -5.71 -8.73 2.80
N LEU A 89 -5.98 -7.42 2.78
CA LEU A 89 -5.91 -6.55 3.95
C LEU A 89 -6.90 -7.03 5.04
N ARG A 90 -8.14 -7.32 4.65
CA ARG A 90 -9.17 -7.88 5.54
C ARG A 90 -8.73 -9.20 6.15
N ALA A 91 -8.17 -10.10 5.34
CA ALA A 91 -7.71 -11.40 5.80
C ALA A 91 -6.54 -11.27 6.79
N ILE A 92 -5.55 -10.41 6.51
CA ILE A 92 -4.44 -10.14 7.43
C ILE A 92 -4.98 -9.55 8.74
N LYS A 93 -5.85 -8.54 8.66
CA LYS A 93 -6.45 -7.90 9.85
C LYS A 93 -7.25 -8.88 10.72
N SER A 94 -7.91 -9.86 10.10
CA SER A 94 -8.69 -10.88 10.82
C SER A 94 -7.82 -11.95 11.48
N ASN A 95 -6.58 -12.13 11.06
CA ASN A 95 -5.68 -13.19 11.53
C ASN A 95 -4.52 -12.69 12.40
N CYS A 96 -4.26 -11.38 12.43
CA CYS A 96 -3.25 -10.75 13.27
C CYS A 96 -3.90 -9.95 14.39
N THR A 97 -3.28 -9.99 15.58
CA THR A 97 -3.75 -9.23 16.76
C THR A 97 -3.02 -7.91 16.93
N ILE A 98 -1.88 -7.74 16.28
CA ILE A 98 -1.10 -6.51 16.26
C ILE A 98 -1.66 -5.50 15.25
N PRO A 99 -1.36 -4.20 15.40
CA PRO A 99 -1.75 -3.19 14.44
C PRO A 99 -1.34 -3.51 13.00
N VAL A 100 -2.29 -3.31 12.07
CA VAL A 100 -2.11 -3.51 10.63
C VAL A 100 -2.28 -2.17 9.92
N ILE A 101 -1.21 -1.70 9.29
CA ILE A 101 -1.15 -0.44 8.57
C ILE A 101 -1.25 -0.73 7.08
N ALA A 102 -2.12 -0.04 6.38
CA ALA A 102 -2.27 -0.17 4.94
C ALA A 102 -1.33 0.80 4.21
N SER A 103 -0.48 0.30 3.32
CA SER A 103 0.37 1.14 2.48
C SER A 103 -0.30 1.37 1.13
N ILE A 104 -0.40 2.63 0.73
CA ILE A 104 -1.04 3.05 -0.52
C ILE A 104 -0.14 3.99 -1.31
N ALA A 105 -0.21 3.91 -2.64
CA ALA A 105 0.49 4.80 -3.55
C ALA A 105 -0.42 5.14 -4.74
N GLY A 106 -0.78 6.42 -4.87
CA GLY A 106 -1.60 6.95 -5.95
C GLY A 106 -0.85 8.03 -6.73
N VAL A 107 -1.28 8.29 -7.95
CA VAL A 107 -0.72 9.36 -8.80
C VAL A 107 -1.62 10.60 -8.81
N ASN A 108 -2.85 10.50 -8.32
CA ASN A 108 -3.79 11.61 -8.26
C ASN A 108 -4.68 11.54 -7.00
N LEU A 109 -5.27 12.68 -6.62
CA LEU A 109 -6.07 12.80 -5.40
C LEU A 109 -7.23 11.80 -5.33
N LYS A 110 -7.92 11.53 -6.44
CA LYS A 110 -9.05 10.59 -6.47
C LYS A 110 -8.62 9.17 -6.11
N THR A 111 -7.46 8.74 -6.60
CA THR A 111 -6.91 7.43 -6.28
C THR A 111 -6.45 7.34 -4.83
N TRP A 112 -5.80 8.38 -4.30
CA TRP A 112 -5.46 8.47 -2.89
C TRP A 112 -6.69 8.34 -1.99
N GLU A 113 -7.75 9.11 -2.26
CA GLU A 113 -9.01 9.02 -1.52
C GLU A 113 -9.65 7.64 -1.62
N ARG A 114 -9.66 7.06 -2.81
CA ARG A 114 -10.25 5.74 -3.05
C ARG A 114 -9.54 4.65 -2.27
N TYR A 115 -8.21 4.62 -2.30
CA TYR A 115 -7.42 3.63 -1.60
C TYR A 115 -7.48 3.83 -0.08
N ALA A 116 -7.47 5.07 0.39
CA ALA A 116 -7.63 5.38 1.80
C ALA A 116 -9.00 4.93 2.34
N LYS A 117 -10.10 5.20 1.61
CA LYS A 117 -11.43 4.72 1.97
C LYS A 117 -11.48 3.19 2.02
N ALA A 118 -10.94 2.53 1.02
CA ALA A 118 -10.87 1.07 0.98
C ALA A 118 -10.10 0.51 2.20
N ALA A 119 -8.96 1.08 2.56
CA ALA A 119 -8.19 0.66 3.73
C ALA A 119 -8.99 0.80 5.04
N VAL A 120 -9.68 1.92 5.23
CA VAL A 120 -10.53 2.16 6.41
C VAL A 120 -11.69 1.17 6.49
N GLU A 121 -12.35 0.90 5.36
CA GLU A 121 -13.46 -0.06 5.27
C GLU A 121 -13.02 -1.49 5.62
N GLU A 122 -11.77 -1.86 5.33
CA GLU A 122 -11.20 -3.16 5.68
C GLU A 122 -10.59 -3.19 7.10
N GLY A 123 -10.68 -2.10 7.85
CA GLY A 123 -10.31 -2.03 9.26
C GLY A 123 -8.83 -1.83 9.52
N ALA A 124 -8.08 -1.22 8.61
CA ALA A 124 -6.70 -0.82 8.86
C ALA A 124 -6.59 0.12 10.08
N ASP A 125 -5.58 -0.08 10.92
CA ASP A 125 -5.33 0.74 12.10
C ASP A 125 -4.61 2.06 11.76
N GLY A 126 -4.03 2.16 10.56
CA GLY A 126 -3.36 3.35 10.05
C GLY A 126 -3.09 3.26 8.56
N LEU A 127 -2.64 4.37 8.00
CA LEU A 127 -2.25 4.49 6.60
C LEU A 127 -0.78 4.88 6.50
N GLU A 128 -0.06 4.23 5.60
CA GLU A 128 1.24 4.67 5.09
C GLU A 128 1.01 5.26 3.70
N LEU A 129 1.31 6.55 3.55
CA LEU A 129 1.28 7.23 2.26
C LEU A 129 2.64 7.08 1.59
N ASN A 130 2.74 6.19 0.60
CA ASN A 130 3.97 5.93 -0.12
C ASN A 130 4.11 6.91 -1.29
N PHE A 131 4.78 8.03 -1.06
CA PHE A 131 5.08 9.04 -2.06
C PHE A 131 6.25 8.61 -2.95
N MET A 132 6.13 7.47 -3.62
CA MET A 132 7.12 6.99 -4.54
C MET A 132 6.93 7.64 -5.91
N ASN A 133 7.72 8.64 -6.22
CA ASN A 133 7.79 9.18 -7.57
C ASN A 133 8.75 8.33 -8.42
N VAL A 134 8.20 7.36 -9.15
CA VAL A 134 8.96 6.49 -10.08
C VAL A 134 9.23 7.20 -11.41
N GLY A 135 8.61 8.34 -11.61
CA GLY A 135 8.76 9.17 -12.79
C GLY A 135 9.90 10.16 -12.66
N ILE A 136 11.12 9.71 -13.00
CA ILE A 136 11.93 10.55 -13.85
C ILE A 136 12.59 11.72 -13.18
N ALA A 137 13.79 11.52 -13.00
CA ALA A 137 14.81 12.53 -13.25
C ALA A 137 14.68 13.12 -14.68
N ASP A 138 13.65 13.89 -14.97
CA ASP A 138 13.83 14.95 -15.93
C ASP A 138 14.89 15.88 -15.32
N ARG A 139 16.04 15.96 -15.97
CA ARG A 139 17.18 16.80 -15.53
C ARG A 139 16.80 18.27 -15.31
N ASN A 140 15.60 18.67 -15.74
CA ASN A 140 15.04 20.00 -15.61
C ASN A 140 14.04 20.14 -14.45
N THR A 141 13.70 19.08 -13.74
CA THR A 141 12.82 19.16 -12.58
C THR A 141 13.58 19.82 -11.43
N LEU A 142 13.16 21.01 -11.05
CA LEU A 142 13.76 21.75 -9.94
C LEU A 142 13.58 20.99 -8.62
N PHE A 143 14.64 20.96 -7.82
CA PHE A 143 14.62 20.42 -6.47
C PHE A 143 13.45 21.05 -5.67
N GLY A 144 12.64 20.23 -5.01
CA GLY A 144 11.48 20.67 -4.26
C GLY A 144 10.17 20.75 -5.07
N THR A 145 10.19 20.52 -6.38
CA THR A 145 8.96 20.52 -7.20
C THR A 145 8.09 19.29 -6.91
N ILE A 146 8.72 18.17 -6.65
CA ILE A 146 8.04 16.90 -6.33
C ILE A 146 7.36 17.01 -4.97
N GLU A 147 8.07 17.51 -3.96
CA GLU A 147 7.56 17.67 -2.61
C GLU A 147 6.36 18.61 -2.56
N ARG A 148 6.35 19.67 -3.37
CA ARG A 148 5.22 20.62 -3.43
C ARG A 148 3.93 19.97 -3.93
N GLN A 149 4.01 19.03 -4.86
CA GLN A 149 2.84 18.33 -5.38
C GLN A 149 2.07 17.54 -4.31
N PHE A 150 2.72 17.23 -3.20
CA PHE A 150 2.12 16.47 -2.10
C PHE A 150 1.72 17.35 -0.89
N VAL A 151 2.04 18.63 -0.90
CA VAL A 151 1.78 19.55 0.21
C VAL A 151 0.69 20.59 -0.14
N GLU A 152 0.48 20.88 -1.42
CA GLU A 152 -0.58 21.75 -1.94
C GLU A 152 -1.85 20.95 -2.28
#